data_fc7d49ec15d29668d1b80160cdd55b64
#
_entry.id   fc7d49ec15d29668d1b80160cdd55b64
#
_cell.length_a   1.000
_cell.length_b   1.000
_cell.length_c   1.000
_cell.angle_alpha   90.00
_cell.angle_beta   90.00
_cell.angle_gamma   90.00
#
_symmetry.space_group_name_H-M   'P 1'
#
loop_
_entity.id
_entity.type
_entity.pdbx_description
1 polymer ?
#
loop_
_entity_poly.entity_id
_entity_poly.type
_entity_poly.pdbx_seq_one_letter_code
_entity_poly.pdbx_strand_id
1 'polypeptide(L)'
;MGLKLTIENFKSIKRLELLLNDLTVFVGPPAAGKSNILDALAIMGYLHKFKVLGNEYKNSAVNLEPLWLVARFRELYQLFRYYELTKTIKLMMSGDVSLSCEISYVAGAPKILIDGKQLPWDLKTFRNDPMSEVQNFVKTLSSFEARVYGFDRYGLMSEFYQQPNLPRGLHICLSDLSKSRDTPYNILSEFGWNAPHIVRRHPNAVNSINELLKEYIGERLELKVRRTGEALVFDGDLEMDAVGVSETVFRTLYTLLALESSLFYAKFYGLEGKFVVLLEEPEAHVFPYFLNMLAEHIGKVVGNVYVVVSTHNPLFVSRLQDCVKNLRTYYVYRGVDGSTSACMLDVDKMARDLATMEDVLLGPPSEVLKRYAVEVVKGVEGKTGAG
;
A
#
# COMPACT_ATOMS: atom_id res chain seq x y z
N MET A 1 6.36 -4.49 -20.12
CA MET A 1 6.19 -5.76 -19.42
C MET A 1 5.31 -5.50 -18.22
N GLY A 2 4.68 -6.48 -17.61
CA GLY A 2 3.77 -6.26 -16.49
C GLY A 2 3.89 -7.39 -15.47
N LEU A 3 3.43 -7.15 -14.25
CA LEU A 3 3.40 -8.15 -13.20
C LEU A 3 2.03 -8.85 -13.21
N LYS A 4 2.00 -10.16 -13.40
CA LYS A 4 0.78 -10.95 -13.21
C LYS A 4 0.69 -11.39 -11.77
N LEU A 5 -0.41 -10.99 -11.09
CA LEU A 5 -0.73 -11.35 -9.71
C LEU A 5 -1.84 -12.39 -9.71
N THR A 6 -1.65 -13.48 -8.98
CA THR A 6 -2.69 -14.48 -8.70
C THR A 6 -2.88 -14.60 -7.19
N ILE A 7 -4.12 -14.50 -6.73
CA ILE A 7 -4.51 -14.60 -5.31
C ILE A 7 -5.56 -15.70 -5.19
N GLU A 8 -5.36 -16.68 -4.28
CA GLU A 8 -6.33 -17.74 -4.00
C GLU A 8 -6.58 -17.88 -2.50
N ASN A 9 -7.84 -18.06 -2.12
CA ASN A 9 -8.32 -18.35 -0.75
C ASN A 9 -7.90 -17.31 0.30
N PHE A 10 -7.75 -16.06 -0.09
CA PHE A 10 -7.27 -14.98 0.77
C PHE A 10 -8.40 -14.00 1.13
N LYS A 11 -8.70 -13.86 2.42
CA LYS A 11 -9.76 -12.98 2.95
C LYS A 11 -11.07 -13.16 2.17
N SER A 12 -11.52 -12.15 1.43
CA SER A 12 -12.72 -12.25 0.60
C SER A 12 -12.47 -12.79 -0.81
N ILE A 13 -11.23 -13.07 -1.18
CA ILE A 13 -10.85 -13.50 -2.52
C ILE A 13 -10.83 -15.01 -2.60
N LYS A 14 -11.66 -15.60 -3.47
CA LYS A 14 -11.65 -17.03 -3.78
C LYS A 14 -10.51 -17.35 -4.76
N ARG A 15 -10.52 -16.68 -5.89
CA ARG A 15 -9.45 -16.66 -6.89
C ARG A 15 -9.54 -15.38 -7.69
N LEU A 16 -8.40 -14.72 -7.86
CA LEU A 16 -8.29 -13.49 -8.63
C LEU A 16 -6.97 -13.50 -9.40
N GLU A 17 -7.01 -13.17 -10.68
CA GLU A 17 -5.84 -13.00 -11.53
C GLU A 17 -5.84 -11.57 -12.07
N LEU A 18 -4.77 -10.84 -11.89
CA LEU A 18 -4.64 -9.45 -12.30
C LEU A 18 -3.33 -9.25 -13.04
N LEU A 19 -3.36 -8.37 -14.02
CA LEU A 19 -2.14 -7.88 -14.66
C LEU A 19 -1.90 -6.44 -14.20
N LEU A 20 -0.84 -6.23 -13.44
CA LEU A 20 -0.45 -4.92 -12.95
C LEU A 20 0.43 -4.23 -13.99
N ASN A 21 0.11 -3.00 -14.31
CA ASN A 21 0.93 -2.10 -15.13
C ASN A 21 1.72 -1.16 -14.22
N ASP A 22 2.51 -0.29 -14.84
CA ASP A 22 3.29 0.74 -14.15
C ASP A 22 2.43 1.54 -13.17
N LEU A 23 1.19 1.88 -13.56
CA LEU A 23 0.14 2.36 -12.67
C LEU A 23 -1.10 1.47 -12.79
N THR A 24 -1.55 0.93 -11.67
CA THR A 24 -2.80 0.15 -11.56
C THR A 24 -3.71 0.79 -10.52
N VAL A 25 -4.95 1.04 -10.90
CA VAL A 25 -5.95 1.67 -10.03
C VAL A 25 -7.11 0.71 -9.79
N PHE A 26 -7.44 0.47 -8.54
CA PHE A 26 -8.61 -0.28 -8.11
C PHE A 26 -9.71 0.67 -7.67
N VAL A 27 -10.83 0.67 -8.39
CA VAL A 27 -12.04 1.43 -8.08
C VAL A 27 -13.19 0.49 -7.75
N GLY A 28 -14.24 1.01 -7.15
CA GLY A 28 -15.45 0.22 -6.85
C GLY A 28 -16.03 0.51 -5.48
N PRO A 29 -17.18 -0.08 -5.11
CA PRO A 29 -17.89 0.23 -3.88
C PRO A 29 -17.08 -0.09 -2.62
N PRO A 30 -17.46 0.50 -1.48
CA PRO A 30 -16.92 0.13 -0.18
C PRO A 30 -17.06 -1.37 0.08
N ALA A 31 -16.14 -1.95 0.84
CA ALA A 31 -16.10 -3.38 1.17
C ALA A 31 -16.06 -4.37 -0.02
N ALA A 32 -15.82 -3.90 -1.25
CA ALA A 32 -15.65 -4.76 -2.42
C ALA A 32 -14.41 -5.66 -2.34
N GLY A 33 -13.40 -5.27 -1.54
CA GLY A 33 -12.17 -6.05 -1.34
C GLY A 33 -10.94 -5.45 -2.00
N LYS A 34 -10.96 -4.18 -2.41
CA LYS A 34 -9.79 -3.45 -2.94
C LYS A 34 -8.60 -3.55 -2.02
N SER A 35 -8.79 -3.22 -0.76
CA SER A 35 -7.74 -3.29 0.25
C SER A 35 -7.22 -4.72 0.49
N ASN A 36 -8.02 -5.75 0.25
CA ASN A 36 -7.55 -7.13 0.36
C ASN A 36 -6.55 -7.49 -0.75
N ILE A 37 -6.65 -6.85 -1.91
CA ILE A 37 -5.67 -6.99 -3.00
C ILE A 37 -4.35 -6.32 -2.58
N LEU A 38 -4.42 -5.12 -2.00
CA LEU A 38 -3.23 -4.44 -1.48
C LEU A 38 -2.57 -5.24 -0.35
N ASP A 39 -3.38 -5.79 0.57
CA ASP A 39 -2.90 -6.65 1.65
C ASP A 39 -2.14 -7.89 1.13
N ALA A 40 -2.65 -8.52 0.07
CA ALA A 40 -1.99 -9.67 -0.54
C ALA A 40 -0.60 -9.30 -1.09
N LEU A 41 -0.50 -8.17 -1.81
CA LEU A 41 0.77 -7.66 -2.34
C LEU A 41 1.75 -7.30 -1.22
N ALA A 42 1.27 -6.61 -0.17
CA ALA A 42 2.08 -6.24 0.98
C ALA A 42 2.63 -7.47 1.72
N ILE A 43 1.80 -8.51 1.92
CA ILE A 43 2.22 -9.78 2.51
C ILE A 43 3.30 -10.44 1.65
N MET A 44 3.17 -10.44 0.33
CA MET A 44 4.18 -11.01 -0.56
C MET A 44 5.53 -10.31 -0.40
N GLY A 45 5.55 -8.98 -0.41
CA GLY A 45 6.77 -8.19 -0.19
C GLY A 45 7.39 -8.49 1.18
N TYR A 46 6.56 -8.51 2.21
CA TYR A 46 6.98 -8.81 3.58
C TYR A 46 7.60 -10.21 3.69
N LEU A 47 6.90 -11.25 3.23
CA LEU A 47 7.37 -12.63 3.32
C LEU A 47 8.63 -12.87 2.46
N HIS A 48 8.73 -12.23 1.30
CA HIS A 48 9.94 -12.29 0.48
C HIS A 48 11.15 -11.73 1.23
N LYS A 49 10.98 -10.61 1.91
CA LYS A 49 12.03 -10.00 2.73
C LYS A 49 12.46 -10.91 3.89
N PHE A 50 11.52 -11.60 4.51
CA PHE A 50 11.80 -12.63 5.53
C PHE A 50 12.63 -13.81 5.00
N LYS A 51 12.42 -14.23 3.76
CA LYS A 51 13.24 -15.27 3.12
C LYS A 51 14.70 -14.83 3.03
N VAL A 52 14.96 -13.57 2.69
CA VAL A 52 16.32 -13.03 2.62
C VAL A 52 16.95 -13.02 4.02
N LEU A 53 16.23 -12.49 5.02
CA LEU A 53 16.66 -12.49 6.42
C LEU A 53 16.97 -13.89 6.96
N GLY A 54 16.10 -14.87 6.68
CA GLY A 54 16.28 -16.26 7.14
C GLY A 54 17.53 -16.94 6.56
N ASN A 55 18.00 -16.51 5.39
CA ASN A 55 19.25 -16.99 4.83
C ASN A 55 20.48 -16.38 5.52
N GLU A 56 20.38 -15.15 6.01
CA GLU A 56 21.46 -14.45 6.74
C GLU A 56 21.52 -14.88 8.22
N TYR A 57 20.36 -15.15 8.81
CA TYR A 57 20.21 -15.49 10.23
C TYR A 57 19.73 -16.95 10.40
N LYS A 58 20.57 -17.92 10.06
CA LYS A 58 20.26 -19.36 10.02
C LYS A 58 19.62 -19.96 11.28
N ASN A 59 19.59 -19.26 12.40
CA ASN A 59 19.06 -19.71 13.69
C ASN A 59 18.01 -18.76 14.31
N SER A 60 17.50 -17.79 13.57
CA SER A 60 16.51 -16.84 14.11
C SER A 60 15.11 -17.29 13.73
N ALA A 61 14.26 -17.49 14.72
CA ALA A 61 12.85 -17.71 14.52
C ALA A 61 12.22 -16.49 13.83
N VAL A 62 11.37 -16.74 12.85
CA VAL A 62 10.66 -15.68 12.12
C VAL A 62 9.50 -15.20 12.99
N ASN A 63 9.56 -13.96 13.45
CA ASN A 63 8.43 -13.33 14.13
C ASN A 63 7.45 -12.78 13.08
N LEU A 64 6.22 -13.28 13.07
CA LEU A 64 5.18 -12.79 12.15
C LEU A 64 4.34 -11.65 12.69
N GLU A 65 4.62 -11.16 13.88
CA GLU A 65 3.87 -10.01 14.39
C GLU A 65 3.91 -8.80 13.47
N PRO A 66 5.07 -8.44 12.89
CA PRO A 66 5.07 -7.38 11.91
C PRO A 66 4.19 -7.65 10.67
N LEU A 67 3.76 -8.90 10.41
CA LEU A 67 2.86 -9.19 9.30
C LEU A 67 1.47 -8.56 9.49
N TRP A 68 0.94 -8.49 10.71
CA TRP A 68 -0.32 -7.78 10.99
C TRP A 68 -0.20 -6.27 10.77
N LEU A 69 1.03 -5.72 10.79
CA LEU A 69 1.27 -4.33 10.45
C LEU A 69 1.07 -4.04 8.97
N VAL A 70 1.44 -4.96 8.08
CA VAL A 70 1.32 -4.76 6.64
C VAL A 70 -0.02 -5.23 6.08
N ALA A 71 -0.71 -6.14 6.77
CA ALA A 71 -2.04 -6.63 6.38
C ALA A 71 -2.99 -6.58 7.58
N ARG A 72 -4.21 -6.10 7.34
CA ARG A 72 -5.21 -5.90 8.40
C ARG A 72 -5.78 -7.23 8.89
N PHE A 73 -5.23 -7.78 9.97
CA PHE A 73 -5.74 -8.94 10.69
C PHE A 73 -5.25 -8.91 12.14
N ARG A 74 -5.95 -9.57 13.04
CA ARG A 74 -5.52 -9.77 14.44
C ARG A 74 -4.95 -11.17 14.64
N GLU A 75 -5.61 -12.13 14.03
CA GLU A 75 -5.27 -13.54 14.12
C GLU A 75 -5.02 -14.11 12.72
N LEU A 76 -4.00 -14.93 12.54
CA LEU A 76 -3.58 -15.43 11.23
C LEU A 76 -4.69 -16.16 10.46
N TYR A 77 -5.62 -16.82 11.15
CA TYR A 77 -6.76 -17.48 10.51
C TYR A 77 -7.69 -16.51 9.76
N GLN A 78 -7.68 -15.21 10.11
CA GLN A 78 -8.47 -14.17 9.43
C GLN A 78 -7.98 -13.87 8.01
N LEU A 79 -6.78 -14.33 7.66
CA LEU A 79 -6.29 -14.26 6.28
C LEU A 79 -6.97 -15.28 5.37
N PHE A 80 -7.49 -16.37 5.94
CA PHE A 80 -8.17 -17.43 5.20
C PHE A 80 -9.59 -17.03 4.84
N ARG A 81 -9.99 -17.34 3.60
CA ARG A 81 -11.33 -17.06 3.14
C ARG A 81 -12.36 -17.80 3.99
N TYR A 82 -13.31 -17.07 4.57
CA TYR A 82 -14.33 -17.61 5.49
C TYR A 82 -13.75 -18.46 6.64
N TYR A 83 -12.49 -18.17 7.02
CA TYR A 83 -11.79 -18.93 8.08
C TYR A 83 -11.59 -20.42 7.77
N GLU A 84 -11.65 -20.81 6.49
CA GLU A 84 -11.47 -22.19 6.04
C GLU A 84 -9.99 -22.59 6.07
N LEU A 85 -9.50 -23.04 7.23
CA LEU A 85 -8.10 -23.43 7.46
C LEU A 85 -7.66 -24.69 6.69
N THR A 86 -8.60 -25.45 6.15
CA THR A 86 -8.33 -26.62 5.31
C THR A 86 -7.82 -26.27 3.92
N LYS A 87 -8.02 -25.02 3.49
CA LYS A 87 -7.54 -24.53 2.20
C LYS A 87 -6.23 -23.77 2.36
N THR A 88 -5.35 -23.91 1.38
CA THR A 88 -4.11 -23.13 1.32
C THR A 88 -4.37 -21.78 0.67
N ILE A 89 -3.88 -20.71 1.30
CA ILE A 89 -3.74 -19.41 0.64
C ILE A 89 -2.59 -19.51 -0.34
N LYS A 90 -2.81 -19.06 -1.59
CA LYS A 90 -1.75 -18.95 -2.58
C LYS A 90 -1.69 -17.54 -3.12
N LEU A 91 -0.51 -16.95 -3.01
CA LEU A 91 -0.19 -15.64 -3.58
C LEU A 91 0.96 -15.84 -4.55
N MET A 92 0.74 -15.58 -5.82
CA MET A 92 1.74 -15.80 -6.86
C MET A 92 1.91 -14.53 -7.71
N MET A 93 3.15 -14.24 -8.03
CA MET A 93 3.51 -13.17 -8.96
C MET A 93 4.41 -13.73 -10.04
N SER A 94 4.20 -13.30 -11.27
CA SER A 94 5.03 -13.67 -12.42
C SER A 94 5.17 -12.49 -13.38
N GLY A 95 6.19 -12.51 -14.22
CA GLY A 95 6.59 -11.42 -15.10
C GLY A 95 7.97 -10.91 -14.72
N ASP A 96 8.14 -9.62 -14.49
CA ASP A 96 9.43 -9.03 -14.12
C ASP A 96 9.95 -9.54 -12.76
N VAL A 97 9.03 -10.02 -11.93
CA VAL A 97 9.31 -10.71 -10.66
C VAL A 97 8.59 -12.04 -10.64
N SER A 98 9.28 -13.12 -10.24
CA SER A 98 8.68 -14.42 -9.97
C SER A 98 8.76 -14.72 -8.48
N LEU A 99 7.59 -14.88 -7.86
CA LEU A 99 7.46 -15.11 -6.43
C LEU A 99 6.20 -15.92 -6.14
N SER A 100 6.31 -16.93 -5.28
CA SER A 100 5.17 -17.69 -4.78
C SER A 100 5.19 -17.75 -3.25
N CYS A 101 4.04 -17.47 -2.64
CA CYS A 101 3.82 -17.58 -1.20
C CYS A 101 2.63 -18.48 -0.95
N GLU A 102 2.80 -19.50 -0.11
CA GLU A 102 1.72 -20.38 0.32
C GLU A 102 1.61 -20.35 1.84
N ILE A 103 0.38 -20.16 2.35
CA ILE A 103 0.09 -20.18 3.79
C ILE A 103 -0.97 -21.26 4.02
N SER A 104 -0.67 -22.22 4.89
CA SER A 104 -1.57 -23.32 5.24
C SER A 104 -1.51 -23.60 6.75
N TYR A 105 -2.51 -24.33 7.26
CA TYR A 105 -2.48 -24.87 8.60
C TYR A 105 -2.27 -26.38 8.54
N VAL A 106 -1.26 -26.87 9.24
CA VAL A 106 -0.96 -28.30 9.31
C VAL A 106 -0.82 -28.68 10.79
N ALA A 107 -1.62 -29.63 11.26
CA ALA A 107 -1.66 -30.06 12.65
C ALA A 107 -1.85 -28.89 13.67
N GLY A 108 -2.69 -27.91 13.32
CA GLY A 108 -2.98 -26.77 14.18
C GLY A 108 -1.91 -25.67 14.20
N ALA A 109 -0.84 -25.79 13.40
CA ALA A 109 0.20 -24.79 13.26
C ALA A 109 0.25 -24.22 11.83
N PRO A 110 0.54 -22.93 11.67
CA PRO A 110 0.71 -22.35 10.34
C PRO A 110 2.01 -22.84 9.69
N LYS A 111 1.92 -23.13 8.40
CA LYS A 111 3.04 -23.46 7.53
C LYS A 111 3.11 -22.46 6.40
N ILE A 112 4.26 -21.82 6.25
CA ILE A 112 4.50 -20.82 5.20
C ILE A 112 5.61 -21.30 4.28
N LEU A 113 5.33 -21.31 2.98
CA LEU A 113 6.30 -21.63 1.94
C LEU A 113 6.53 -20.37 1.09
N ILE A 114 7.79 -20.08 0.79
CA ILE A 114 8.19 -19.05 -0.17
C ILE A 114 9.02 -19.75 -1.25
N ASP A 115 8.56 -19.70 -2.50
CA ASP A 115 9.15 -20.41 -3.64
C ASP A 115 9.42 -21.89 -3.32
N GLY A 116 8.43 -22.54 -2.70
CA GLY A 116 8.48 -23.94 -2.31
C GLY A 116 9.35 -24.26 -1.07
N LYS A 117 10.06 -23.27 -0.51
CA LYS A 117 10.89 -23.46 0.69
C LYS A 117 10.12 -23.01 1.93
N GLN A 118 10.09 -23.89 2.93
CA GLN A 118 9.44 -23.57 4.21
C GLN A 118 10.25 -22.54 4.98
N LEU A 119 9.56 -21.49 5.43
CA LEU A 119 10.14 -20.57 6.40
C LEU A 119 10.21 -21.24 7.77
N PRO A 120 11.32 -21.11 8.50
CA PRO A 120 11.40 -21.54 9.88
C PRO A 120 10.38 -20.73 10.70
N TRP A 121 9.54 -21.42 11.44
CA TRP A 121 8.50 -20.82 12.25
C TRP A 121 8.68 -21.21 13.70
N ASP A 122 8.85 -20.22 14.58
CA ASP A 122 8.73 -20.41 16.02
C ASP A 122 7.85 -19.29 16.60
N LEU A 123 6.66 -19.66 17.06
CA LEU A 123 5.68 -18.76 17.69
C LEU A 123 6.10 -18.30 19.09
N LYS A 124 7.17 -18.87 19.67
CA LYS A 124 7.49 -18.71 21.09
C LYS A 124 8.52 -17.63 21.41
N THR A 125 9.20 -17.09 20.44
CA THR A 125 10.24 -16.09 20.70
C THR A 125 9.80 -14.66 20.45
N PHE A 126 8.87 -14.16 21.27
CA PHE A 126 8.82 -12.75 21.60
C PHE A 126 10.08 -12.41 22.38
N ARG A 127 11.04 -11.79 21.76
CA ARG A 127 12.15 -11.17 22.49
C ARG A 127 11.73 -9.78 22.93
N ASN A 128 12.28 -9.34 24.04
CA ASN A 128 11.93 -8.14 24.79
C ASN A 128 12.09 -6.79 24.07
N ASP A 129 12.33 -6.77 22.75
CA ASP A 129 12.46 -5.54 21.98
C ASP A 129 11.91 -5.68 20.54
N PRO A 130 10.58 -5.45 20.36
CA PRO A 130 9.94 -5.46 19.04
C PRO A 130 10.53 -4.41 18.09
N MET A 131 11.06 -3.30 18.62
CA MET A 131 11.60 -2.20 17.80
C MET A 131 12.92 -2.58 17.13
N SER A 132 13.77 -3.37 17.75
CA SER A 132 15.04 -3.81 17.14
C SER A 132 14.78 -4.78 15.97
N GLU A 133 13.76 -5.62 16.06
CA GLU A 133 13.37 -6.55 14.99
C GLU A 133 12.76 -5.82 13.80
N VAL A 134 11.89 -4.83 14.04
CA VAL A 134 11.37 -3.95 12.99
C VAL A 134 12.50 -3.19 12.32
N GLN A 135 13.47 -2.68 13.07
CA GLN A 135 14.65 -2.00 12.53
C GLN A 135 15.47 -2.92 11.63
N ASN A 136 15.74 -4.15 12.06
CA ASN A 136 16.48 -5.13 11.27
C ASN A 136 15.72 -5.51 9.99
N PHE A 137 14.42 -5.67 10.09
CA PHE A 137 13.56 -5.92 8.93
C PHE A 137 13.60 -4.77 7.91
N VAL A 138 13.49 -3.54 8.37
CA VAL A 138 13.56 -2.35 7.48
C VAL A 138 14.92 -2.22 6.81
N LYS A 139 16.01 -2.60 7.48
CA LYS A 139 17.39 -2.53 6.95
C LYS A 139 17.69 -3.60 5.90
N THR A 140 16.97 -4.72 5.90
CA THR A 140 17.27 -5.83 5.00
C THR A 140 16.88 -5.49 3.58
N LEU A 141 17.84 -5.54 2.68
CA LEU A 141 17.61 -5.39 1.24
C LEU A 141 16.99 -6.66 0.68
N SER A 142 15.98 -6.49 -0.16
CA SER A 142 15.30 -7.57 -0.83
C SER A 142 15.30 -7.33 -2.34
N SER A 143 15.34 -8.40 -3.13
CA SER A 143 15.24 -8.30 -4.59
C SER A 143 13.82 -7.96 -5.09
N PHE A 144 12.85 -7.93 -4.19
CA PHE A 144 11.49 -7.49 -4.43
C PHE A 144 10.96 -6.78 -3.20
N GLU A 145 10.38 -5.61 -3.37
CA GLU A 145 9.74 -4.84 -2.30
C GLU A 145 8.31 -4.50 -2.69
N ALA A 146 7.39 -4.63 -1.74
CA ALA A 146 6.03 -4.12 -1.86
C ALA A 146 5.67 -3.46 -0.54
N ARG A 147 5.38 -2.16 -0.56
CA ARG A 147 5.08 -1.36 0.63
C ARG A 147 3.75 -0.67 0.51
N VAL A 148 2.95 -0.76 1.55
CA VAL A 148 1.60 -0.18 1.62
C VAL A 148 1.61 1.08 2.46
N TYR A 149 1.04 2.14 1.91
CA TYR A 149 0.88 3.43 2.54
C TYR A 149 -0.60 3.81 2.55
N GLY A 150 -1.13 4.03 3.74
CA GLY A 150 -2.50 4.48 3.94
C GLY A 150 -2.58 5.19 5.28
N PHE A 151 -2.89 6.48 5.28
CA PHE A 151 -2.79 7.31 6.48
C PHE A 151 -3.66 6.78 7.63
N ASP A 152 -4.88 6.32 7.33
CA ASP A 152 -5.81 5.81 8.34
C ASP A 152 -5.69 4.30 8.58
N ARG A 153 -4.87 3.62 7.79
CA ARG A 153 -4.73 2.17 7.87
C ARG A 153 -4.34 1.68 9.27
N TYR A 154 -3.56 2.50 9.96
CA TYR A 154 -3.01 2.22 11.27
C TYR A 154 -3.66 3.03 12.40
N GLY A 155 -4.72 3.78 12.11
CA GLY A 155 -5.45 4.56 13.11
C GLY A 155 -5.99 3.72 14.27
N LEU A 156 -6.35 2.48 14.02
CA LEU A 156 -6.74 1.51 15.05
C LEU A 156 -5.57 1.01 15.90
N MET A 157 -4.32 1.19 15.46
CA MET A 157 -3.15 0.73 16.20
C MET A 157 -2.72 1.68 17.31
N SER A 158 -3.10 2.95 17.24
CA SER A 158 -2.89 3.90 18.35
C SER A 158 -3.62 3.47 19.62
N GLU A 159 -4.68 2.64 19.51
CA GLU A 159 -5.37 2.06 20.65
C GLU A 159 -4.62 0.89 21.30
N PHE A 160 -3.79 0.17 20.54
CA PHE A 160 -3.00 -0.96 21.06
C PHE A 160 -1.74 -0.51 21.79
N TYR A 161 -1.09 0.53 21.32
CA TYR A 161 -0.03 1.21 22.08
C TYR A 161 -0.71 2.30 22.91
N GLN A 162 -1.26 1.95 24.06
CA GLN A 162 -1.86 2.86 25.05
C GLN A 162 -0.86 3.91 25.54
N GLN A 163 -0.34 4.72 24.64
CA GLN A 163 0.29 5.98 24.97
C GLN A 163 -0.74 7.08 24.71
N PRO A 164 -1.29 7.68 25.78
CA PRO A 164 -2.40 8.63 25.68
C PRO A 164 -2.10 9.93 24.95
N ASN A 165 -0.92 10.08 24.37
CA ASN A 165 -0.42 11.33 23.78
C ASN A 165 0.19 11.16 22.38
N LEU A 166 -0.11 10.09 21.63
CA LEU A 166 0.29 10.01 20.23
C LEU A 166 -0.73 10.76 19.39
N PRO A 167 -0.41 11.94 18.85
CA PRO A 167 -1.27 12.64 17.92
C PRO A 167 -1.45 11.76 16.68
N ARG A 168 -2.67 11.73 16.15
CA ARG A 168 -3.00 11.13 14.86
C ARG A 168 -2.15 11.81 13.79
N GLY A 169 -1.16 11.11 13.25
CA GLY A 169 -0.26 11.65 12.23
C GLY A 169 1.16 11.80 12.73
N LEU A 170 2.09 11.85 11.86
CA LEU A 170 3.55 12.14 11.82
C LEU A 170 4.36 12.35 13.12
N HIS A 171 3.77 12.41 14.29
CA HIS A 171 4.40 12.65 15.58
C HIS A 171 4.72 11.39 16.39
N ILE A 172 5.18 10.32 15.75
CA ILE A 172 5.75 9.23 16.55
C ILE A 172 7.13 9.65 17.02
N CYS A 173 7.27 9.80 18.32
CA CYS A 173 8.49 10.19 19.01
C CYS A 173 9.72 9.41 18.53
N LEU A 174 10.62 10.12 17.86
CA LEU A 174 11.86 9.58 17.33
C LEU A 174 13.07 9.91 18.21
N SER A 175 12.86 10.31 19.46
CA SER A 175 13.97 10.67 20.37
C SER A 175 15.00 9.54 20.54
N ASP A 176 14.57 8.28 20.40
CA ASP A 176 15.46 7.13 20.57
C ASP A 176 16.07 6.59 19.26
N LEU A 177 15.44 6.85 18.12
CA LEU A 177 15.95 6.39 16.82
C LEU A 177 16.94 7.36 16.16
N SER A 178 16.96 8.62 16.61
CA SER A 178 17.95 9.61 16.17
C SER A 178 19.39 9.28 16.58
N LYS A 179 19.58 8.36 17.51
CA LYS A 179 20.89 7.97 18.03
C LYS A 179 21.65 6.97 17.17
N SER A 180 21.02 6.27 16.24
CA SER A 180 21.72 5.36 15.32
C SER A 180 22.10 6.10 14.03
N ARG A 181 23.30 6.65 13.98
CA ARG A 181 23.85 7.38 12.83
C ARG A 181 24.06 6.51 11.57
N ASP A 182 23.96 5.19 11.68
CA ASP A 182 24.44 4.24 10.67
C ASP A 182 23.34 3.45 9.96
N THR A 183 22.08 3.88 10.05
CA THR A 183 21.00 3.12 9.42
C THR A 183 20.54 3.77 8.13
N PRO A 184 20.56 3.04 6.98
CA PRO A 184 20.07 3.55 5.71
C PRO A 184 18.52 3.54 5.68
N TYR A 185 17.88 4.33 6.53
CA TYR A 185 16.46 4.63 6.41
C TYR A 185 16.25 5.63 5.28
N ASN A 186 16.42 5.17 4.05
CA ASN A 186 16.24 6.00 2.86
C ASN A 186 14.83 5.95 2.31
N ILE A 187 13.92 5.22 2.97
CA ILE A 187 12.54 5.04 2.57
C ILE A 187 11.61 5.29 3.76
N LEU A 188 10.47 5.93 3.49
CA LEU A 188 9.45 6.14 4.50
C LEU A 188 8.92 4.77 4.98
N SER A 189 8.82 4.61 6.30
CA SER A 189 8.13 3.45 6.88
C SER A 189 6.63 3.58 6.65
N GLU A 190 5.95 2.45 6.56
CA GLU A 190 4.50 2.39 6.36
C GLU A 190 3.71 3.15 7.43
N PHE A 191 4.29 3.31 8.62
CA PHE A 191 3.71 4.05 9.75
C PHE A 191 4.17 5.50 9.84
N GLY A 192 5.06 5.95 8.94
CA GLY A 192 5.60 7.30 8.99
C GLY A 192 6.51 7.61 10.18
N TRP A 193 6.88 6.62 11.03
CA TRP A 193 7.69 6.88 12.24
C TRP A 193 9.08 7.45 11.95
N ASN A 194 9.63 7.24 10.76
CA ASN A 194 10.89 7.85 10.35
C ASN A 194 10.70 9.10 9.46
N ALA A 195 9.48 9.62 9.33
CA ALA A 195 9.19 10.79 8.51
C ALA A 195 10.08 12.00 8.79
N PRO A 196 10.43 12.35 10.06
CA PRO A 196 11.37 13.43 10.33
C PRO A 196 12.75 13.27 9.71
N HIS A 197 13.19 12.04 9.51
CA HIS A 197 14.45 11.76 8.81
C HIS A 197 14.29 11.85 7.29
N ILE A 198 13.17 11.35 6.77
CA ILE A 198 12.88 11.32 5.34
C ILE A 198 12.59 12.73 4.81
N VAL A 199 11.78 13.53 5.48
CA VAL A 199 11.39 14.87 5.05
C VAL A 199 12.60 15.79 4.80
N ARG A 200 13.66 15.66 5.60
CA ARG A 200 14.91 16.41 5.41
C ARG A 200 15.67 16.03 4.14
N ARG A 201 15.46 14.84 3.62
CA ARG A 201 16.09 14.32 2.40
C ARG A 201 15.26 14.57 1.16
N HIS A 202 13.98 14.88 1.34
CA HIS A 202 13.01 15.13 0.27
C HIS A 202 12.37 16.51 0.40
N PRO A 203 13.14 17.59 0.30
CA PRO A 203 12.63 18.96 0.44
C PRO A 203 11.60 19.31 -0.64
N ASN A 204 11.63 18.64 -1.80
CA ASN A 204 10.67 18.88 -2.87
C ASN A 204 9.23 18.61 -2.43
N ALA A 205 8.99 17.60 -1.58
CA ALA A 205 7.67 17.33 -1.04
C ALA A 205 7.13 18.53 -0.23
N VAL A 206 7.99 19.14 0.58
CA VAL A 206 7.65 20.35 1.37
C VAL A 206 7.39 21.54 0.46
N ASN A 207 8.27 21.77 -0.52
CA ASN A 207 8.16 22.89 -1.46
C ASN A 207 6.86 22.80 -2.26
N SER A 208 6.51 21.61 -2.78
CA SER A 208 5.26 21.42 -3.53
C SER A 208 4.01 21.75 -2.70
N ILE A 209 4.03 21.40 -1.41
CA ILE A 209 2.93 21.77 -0.50
C ILE A 209 2.90 23.30 -0.30
N ASN A 210 4.04 23.94 -0.06
CA ASN A 210 4.12 25.37 0.15
C ASN A 210 3.67 26.16 -1.08
N GLU A 211 4.01 25.72 -2.28
CA GLU A 211 3.52 26.31 -3.53
C GLU A 211 1.98 26.30 -3.58
N LEU A 212 1.36 25.16 -3.26
CA LEU A 212 -0.10 25.08 -3.22
C LEU A 212 -0.73 25.88 -2.09
N LEU A 213 -0.14 25.88 -0.89
CA LEU A 213 -0.64 26.69 0.22
C LEU A 213 -0.62 28.17 -0.17
N LYS A 214 0.47 28.64 -0.78
CA LYS A 214 0.60 30.02 -1.26
C LYS A 214 -0.42 30.36 -2.34
N GLU A 215 -0.61 29.49 -3.31
CA GLU A 215 -1.52 29.71 -4.45
C GLU A 215 -2.99 29.77 -4.03
N TYR A 216 -3.44 28.85 -3.17
CA TYR A 216 -4.86 28.66 -2.89
C TYR A 216 -5.33 29.18 -1.54
N ILE A 217 -4.43 29.39 -0.57
CA ILE A 217 -4.79 29.82 0.78
C ILE A 217 -4.18 31.20 1.10
N GLY A 218 -2.99 31.46 0.59
CA GLY A 218 -2.29 32.72 0.79
C GLY A 218 -0.88 32.56 1.36
N GLU A 219 -0.11 33.63 1.33
CA GLU A 219 1.32 33.63 1.67
C GLU A 219 1.62 33.42 3.16
N ARG A 220 0.60 33.47 4.03
CA ARG A 220 0.82 33.37 5.48
C ARG A 220 1.00 31.95 5.96
N LEU A 221 0.40 30.96 5.29
CA LEU A 221 0.51 29.55 5.65
C LEU A 221 1.75 28.93 5.02
N GLU A 222 2.62 28.40 5.85
CA GLU A 222 3.87 27.76 5.42
C GLU A 222 4.18 26.51 6.22
N LEU A 223 4.50 25.42 5.53
CA LEU A 223 5.03 24.20 6.12
C LEU A 223 6.56 24.36 6.26
N LYS A 224 7.06 24.31 7.48
CA LYS A 224 8.50 24.37 7.80
C LYS A 224 8.97 23.06 8.41
N VAL A 225 10.24 22.73 8.17
CA VAL A 225 10.87 21.54 8.74
C VAL A 225 12.00 21.98 9.66
N ARG A 226 11.89 21.67 10.94
CA ARG A 226 12.95 21.92 11.92
C ARG A 226 14.18 21.06 11.65
N ARG A 227 15.33 21.45 12.23
CA ARG A 227 16.56 20.63 12.15
C ARG A 227 16.40 19.23 12.74
N THR A 228 15.45 19.04 13.63
CA THR A 228 15.05 17.73 14.17
C THR A 228 14.33 16.85 13.15
N GLY A 229 13.80 17.44 12.05
CA GLY A 229 12.96 16.79 11.05
C GLY A 229 11.47 16.90 11.35
N GLU A 230 11.09 17.61 12.42
CA GLU A 230 9.69 17.87 12.75
C GLU A 230 9.11 18.84 11.73
N ALA A 231 7.98 18.44 11.12
CA ALA A 231 7.24 19.27 10.19
C ALA A 231 6.15 20.04 10.93
N LEU A 232 6.14 21.35 10.75
CA LEU A 232 5.26 22.29 11.45
C LEU A 232 4.61 23.24 10.45
N VAL A 233 3.38 23.64 10.71
CA VAL A 233 2.70 24.67 9.92
C VAL A 233 2.70 25.98 10.68
N PHE A 234 3.02 27.05 9.97
CA PHE A 234 3.02 28.41 10.49
C PHE A 234 1.94 29.24 9.80
N ASP A 235 1.24 30.11 10.54
CA ASP A 235 0.43 31.20 10.03
C ASP A 235 1.15 32.51 10.35
N GLY A 236 1.95 33.00 9.42
CA GLY A 236 2.89 34.08 9.66
C GLY A 236 3.95 33.66 10.69
N ASP A 237 4.01 34.34 11.83
CA ASP A 237 4.94 34.03 12.92
C ASP A 237 4.36 33.05 13.95
N LEU A 238 3.09 32.67 13.81
CA LEU A 238 2.42 31.76 14.74
C LEU A 238 2.67 30.31 14.33
N GLU A 239 3.37 29.58 15.20
CA GLU A 239 3.47 28.11 15.08
C GLU A 239 2.12 27.49 15.45
N MET A 240 1.54 26.75 14.52
CA MET A 240 0.26 26.08 14.73
C MET A 240 0.47 24.72 15.39
N ASP A 241 -0.34 24.40 16.38
CA ASP A 241 -0.41 23.05 16.92
C ASP A 241 -0.89 22.08 15.82
N ALA A 242 -0.30 20.89 15.75
CA ALA A 242 -0.67 19.85 14.79
C ALA A 242 -2.16 19.51 14.83
N VAL A 243 -2.83 19.65 15.98
CA VAL A 243 -4.29 19.47 16.12
C VAL A 243 -5.08 20.56 15.40
N GLY A 244 -4.51 21.78 15.28
CA GLY A 244 -5.12 22.92 14.59
C GLY A 244 -4.88 22.97 13.09
N VAL A 245 -3.98 22.11 12.59
CA VAL A 245 -3.61 22.08 11.18
C VAL A 245 -4.54 21.15 10.40
N SER A 246 -4.89 21.54 9.18
CA SER A 246 -5.67 20.70 8.27
C SER A 246 -4.98 19.35 8.03
N GLU A 247 -5.71 18.26 8.22
CA GLU A 247 -5.24 16.91 7.88
C GLU A 247 -4.74 16.80 6.43
N THR A 248 -5.30 17.57 5.51
CA THR A 248 -4.89 17.64 4.09
C THR A 248 -3.38 17.82 3.94
N VAL A 249 -2.77 18.75 4.71
CA VAL A 249 -1.33 19.03 4.60
C VAL A 249 -0.48 17.82 4.97
N PHE A 250 -0.77 17.22 6.12
CA PHE A 250 0.02 16.08 6.61
C PHE A 250 -0.21 14.79 5.82
N ARG A 251 -1.44 14.53 5.38
CA ARG A 251 -1.75 13.37 4.53
C ARG A 251 -1.05 13.48 3.19
N THR A 252 -1.09 14.66 2.61
CA THR A 252 -0.41 14.94 1.35
C THR A 252 1.10 14.79 1.51
N LEU A 253 1.69 15.41 2.56
CA LEU A 253 3.11 15.27 2.85
C LEU A 253 3.53 13.79 3.00
N TYR A 254 2.78 13.01 3.77
CA TYR A 254 3.02 11.58 3.94
C TYR A 254 3.04 10.83 2.60
N THR A 255 2.06 11.07 1.75
CA THR A 255 1.97 10.42 0.43
C THR A 255 3.13 10.85 -0.48
N LEU A 256 3.49 12.13 -0.51
CA LEU A 256 4.62 12.61 -1.29
C LEU A 256 5.95 12.00 -0.81
N LEU A 257 6.16 11.95 0.52
CA LEU A 257 7.34 11.33 1.10
C LEU A 257 7.41 9.83 0.79
N ALA A 258 6.26 9.13 0.81
CA ALA A 258 6.19 7.72 0.42
C ALA A 258 6.64 7.51 -1.03
N LEU A 259 6.15 8.34 -1.96
CA LEU A 259 6.50 8.26 -3.38
C LEU A 259 7.96 8.62 -3.64
N GLU A 260 8.43 9.77 -3.15
CA GLU A 260 9.80 10.25 -3.39
C GLU A 260 10.85 9.34 -2.76
N SER A 261 10.62 8.90 -1.52
CA SER A 261 11.56 8.00 -0.86
C SER A 261 11.59 6.62 -1.49
N SER A 262 10.45 6.11 -1.96
CA SER A 262 10.37 4.84 -2.69
C SER A 262 11.13 4.90 -4.03
N LEU A 263 10.96 5.99 -4.77
CA LEU A 263 11.71 6.23 -6.01
C LEU A 263 13.22 6.28 -5.75
N PHE A 264 13.63 7.06 -4.75
CA PHE A 264 15.04 7.18 -4.38
C PHE A 264 15.61 5.81 -3.98
N TYR A 265 14.88 5.08 -3.14
CA TYR A 265 15.29 3.76 -2.68
C TYR A 265 15.41 2.76 -3.84
N ALA A 266 14.41 2.70 -4.72
CA ALA A 266 14.43 1.82 -5.88
C ALA A 266 15.65 2.09 -6.79
N LYS A 267 15.92 3.35 -7.10
CA LYS A 267 17.09 3.75 -7.90
C LYS A 267 18.41 3.44 -7.21
N PHE A 268 18.51 3.77 -5.93
CA PHE A 268 19.76 3.59 -5.18
C PHE A 268 20.17 2.12 -5.05
N TYR A 269 19.18 1.21 -4.93
CA TYR A 269 19.42 -0.22 -4.75
C TYR A 269 19.19 -1.06 -6.01
N GLY A 270 18.94 -0.45 -7.18
CA GLY A 270 18.69 -1.16 -8.44
C GLY A 270 17.43 -2.02 -8.41
N LEU A 271 16.38 -1.54 -7.79
CA LEU A 271 15.08 -2.20 -7.68
C LEU A 271 14.03 -1.63 -8.65
N GLU A 272 14.49 -0.86 -9.66
CA GLU A 272 13.57 -0.39 -10.70
C GLU A 272 12.85 -1.57 -11.36
N GLY A 273 11.53 -1.46 -11.51
CA GLY A 273 10.67 -2.54 -12.00
C GLY A 273 10.48 -3.73 -11.05
N LYS A 274 10.99 -3.65 -9.81
CA LYS A 274 10.83 -4.68 -8.77
C LYS A 274 10.31 -4.12 -7.45
N PHE A 275 9.98 -2.84 -7.43
CA PHE A 275 9.43 -2.16 -6.28
C PHE A 275 7.97 -1.80 -6.55
N VAL A 276 7.08 -2.14 -5.62
CA VAL A 276 5.65 -1.83 -5.70
C VAL A 276 5.28 -0.90 -4.55
N VAL A 277 4.81 0.29 -4.89
CA VAL A 277 4.22 1.25 -3.96
C VAL A 277 2.71 1.05 -3.96
N LEU A 278 2.14 0.71 -2.83
CA LEU A 278 0.71 0.49 -2.64
C LEU A 278 0.13 1.69 -1.89
N LEU A 279 -0.76 2.43 -2.52
CA LEU A 279 -1.42 3.60 -1.94
C LEU A 279 -2.89 3.27 -1.65
N GLU A 280 -3.28 3.32 -0.40
CA GLU A 280 -4.66 3.13 0.03
C GLU A 280 -5.31 4.47 0.30
N GLU A 281 -6.27 4.83 -0.55
CA GLU A 281 -7.04 6.09 -0.48
C GLU A 281 -6.16 7.32 -0.20
N PRO A 282 -5.12 7.57 -1.03
CA PRO A 282 -4.18 8.68 -0.79
C PRO A 282 -4.87 10.04 -0.88
N GLU A 283 -6.03 10.09 -1.51
CA GLU A 283 -6.88 11.29 -1.67
C GLU A 283 -7.83 11.51 -0.49
N ALA A 284 -7.94 10.58 0.46
CA ALA A 284 -8.85 10.71 1.58
C ALA A 284 -8.56 11.98 2.40
N HIS A 285 -9.59 12.79 2.65
CA HIS A 285 -9.50 14.09 3.34
C HIS A 285 -8.58 15.13 2.67
N VAL A 286 -8.19 14.88 1.41
CA VAL A 286 -7.38 15.81 0.62
C VAL A 286 -8.30 16.75 -0.16
N PHE A 287 -8.03 18.05 -0.11
CA PHE A 287 -8.82 19.03 -0.84
C PHE A 287 -8.61 18.85 -2.36
N PRO A 288 -9.65 19.07 -3.21
CA PRO A 288 -9.62 18.70 -4.63
C PRO A 288 -8.43 19.22 -5.44
N TYR A 289 -7.93 20.44 -5.20
CA TYR A 289 -6.79 20.95 -5.97
C TYR A 289 -5.45 20.26 -5.61
N PHE A 290 -5.30 19.71 -4.40
CA PHE A 290 -4.14 18.88 -4.06
C PHE A 290 -4.12 17.55 -4.83
N LEU A 291 -5.26 17.10 -5.36
CA LEU A 291 -5.33 15.85 -6.14
C LEU A 291 -4.51 15.92 -7.42
N ASN A 292 -4.44 17.10 -8.06
CA ASN A 292 -3.60 17.30 -9.25
C ASN A 292 -2.13 17.06 -8.90
N MET A 293 -1.65 17.68 -7.81
CA MET A 293 -0.27 17.50 -7.35
C MET A 293 0.04 16.05 -6.99
N LEU A 294 -0.87 15.35 -6.31
CA LEU A 294 -0.70 13.92 -6.01
C LEU A 294 -0.60 13.09 -7.29
N ALA A 295 -1.48 13.32 -8.27
CA ALA A 295 -1.47 12.64 -9.55
C ALA A 295 -0.17 12.89 -10.32
N GLU A 296 0.31 14.13 -10.37
CA GLU A 296 1.58 14.50 -10.99
C GLU A 296 2.79 13.81 -10.31
N HIS A 297 2.80 13.75 -8.97
CA HIS A 297 3.87 13.07 -8.24
C HIS A 297 3.84 11.56 -8.46
N ILE A 298 2.66 10.95 -8.55
CA ILE A 298 2.52 9.55 -8.97
C ILE A 298 3.07 9.38 -10.38
N GLY A 299 2.73 10.27 -11.32
CA GLY A 299 3.24 10.25 -12.69
C GLY A 299 4.76 10.32 -12.79
N LYS A 300 5.42 11.07 -11.88
CA LYS A 300 6.90 11.20 -11.83
C LYS A 300 7.61 9.91 -11.39
N VAL A 301 6.97 9.09 -10.57
CA VAL A 301 7.59 7.84 -10.05
C VAL A 301 7.27 6.62 -10.90
N VAL A 302 6.15 6.64 -11.61
CA VAL A 302 5.71 5.59 -12.54
C VAL A 302 6.79 5.34 -13.62
N GLY A 303 6.99 4.07 -13.97
CA GLY A 303 8.05 3.63 -14.88
C GLY A 303 9.36 3.26 -14.17
N ASN A 304 9.61 3.78 -12.97
CA ASN A 304 10.73 3.33 -12.13
C ASN A 304 10.26 2.35 -11.05
N VAL A 305 9.05 2.56 -10.54
CA VAL A 305 8.38 1.67 -9.60
C VAL A 305 6.96 1.40 -10.08
N TYR A 306 6.41 0.24 -9.75
CA TYR A 306 4.99 -0.02 -9.91
C TYR A 306 4.22 0.73 -8.85
N VAL A 307 3.15 1.42 -9.24
CA VAL A 307 2.24 2.09 -8.31
C VAL A 307 0.87 1.44 -8.40
N VAL A 308 0.35 1.03 -7.27
CA VAL A 308 -0.99 0.44 -7.15
C VAL A 308 -1.81 1.31 -6.20
N VAL A 309 -2.92 1.84 -6.69
CA VAL A 309 -3.79 2.74 -5.94
C VAL A 309 -5.15 2.09 -5.71
N SER A 310 -5.67 2.15 -4.51
CA SER A 310 -7.10 1.92 -4.26
C SER A 310 -7.77 3.25 -3.94
N THR A 311 -8.88 3.53 -4.61
CA THR A 311 -9.60 4.82 -4.47
C THR A 311 -11.10 4.64 -4.64
N HIS A 312 -11.86 5.57 -4.06
CA HIS A 312 -13.29 5.78 -4.30
C HIS A 312 -13.57 7.11 -5.01
N ASN A 313 -12.54 7.90 -5.28
CA ASN A 313 -12.70 9.26 -5.80
C ASN A 313 -12.58 9.28 -7.34
N PRO A 314 -13.68 9.51 -8.07
CA PRO A 314 -13.67 9.55 -9.53
C PRO A 314 -12.79 10.66 -10.09
N LEU A 315 -12.77 11.83 -9.43
CA LEU A 315 -11.95 12.97 -9.85
C LEU A 315 -10.46 12.60 -9.78
N PHE A 316 -10.04 11.91 -8.71
CA PHE A 316 -8.64 11.49 -8.58
C PHE A 316 -8.23 10.52 -9.69
N VAL A 317 -9.10 9.56 -10.03
CA VAL A 317 -8.85 8.63 -11.16
C VAL A 317 -8.70 9.39 -12.47
N SER A 318 -9.57 10.36 -12.73
CA SER A 318 -9.49 11.20 -13.95
C SER A 318 -8.14 11.95 -13.99
N ARG A 319 -7.69 12.52 -12.86
CA ARG A 319 -6.38 13.20 -12.81
C ARG A 319 -5.20 12.25 -13.03
N LEU A 320 -5.29 11.02 -12.53
CA LEU A 320 -4.28 9.98 -12.82
C LEU A 320 -4.25 9.60 -14.30
N GLN A 321 -5.41 9.54 -14.96
CA GLN A 321 -5.52 9.30 -16.40
C GLN A 321 -4.88 10.42 -17.24
N ASP A 322 -5.03 11.67 -16.81
CA ASP A 322 -4.38 12.81 -17.46
C ASP A 322 -2.84 12.77 -17.34
N CYS A 323 -2.32 12.27 -16.21
CA CYS A 323 -0.89 12.26 -15.92
C CYS A 323 -0.16 11.00 -16.42
N VAL A 324 -0.84 9.85 -16.56
CA VAL A 324 -0.21 8.56 -16.85
C VAL A 324 -0.90 7.83 -18.01
N LYS A 325 -0.20 7.71 -19.15
CA LYS A 325 -0.74 7.07 -20.36
C LYS A 325 -0.99 5.57 -20.21
N ASN A 326 -0.16 4.86 -19.46
CA ASN A 326 -0.21 3.40 -19.26
C ASN A 326 -0.92 3.02 -17.95
N LEU A 327 -2.00 3.71 -17.62
CA LEU A 327 -2.81 3.41 -16.47
C LEU A 327 -3.74 2.23 -16.78
N ARG A 328 -3.85 1.30 -15.84
CA ARG A 328 -4.83 0.21 -15.88
C ARG A 328 -5.82 0.38 -14.73
N THR A 329 -7.10 0.43 -15.05
CA THR A 329 -8.17 0.58 -14.06
C THR A 329 -8.96 -0.71 -13.94
N TYR A 330 -9.10 -1.20 -12.72
CA TYR A 330 -9.95 -2.35 -12.39
C TYR A 330 -11.14 -1.90 -11.57
N TYR A 331 -12.33 -2.30 -11.98
CA TYR A 331 -13.53 -2.21 -11.15
C TYR A 331 -13.63 -3.46 -10.29
N VAL A 332 -13.57 -3.27 -8.97
CA VAL A 332 -13.61 -4.33 -7.97
C VAL A 332 -15.00 -4.39 -7.36
N TYR A 333 -15.57 -5.57 -7.30
CA TYR A 333 -16.95 -5.78 -6.85
C TYR A 333 -17.10 -7.12 -6.10
N ARG A 334 -18.24 -7.32 -5.45
CA ARG A 334 -18.60 -8.61 -4.86
C ARG A 334 -19.38 -9.43 -5.87
N GLY A 335 -18.91 -10.65 -6.13
CA GLY A 335 -19.65 -11.65 -6.89
C GLY A 335 -20.88 -12.17 -6.12
N VAL A 336 -21.72 -12.96 -6.79
CA VAL A 336 -22.94 -13.54 -6.21
C VAL A 336 -22.63 -14.43 -4.99
N ASP A 337 -21.47 -15.10 -5.00
CA ASP A 337 -21.00 -15.94 -3.88
C ASP A 337 -20.31 -15.13 -2.77
N GLY A 338 -20.42 -13.79 -2.81
CA GLY A 338 -19.77 -12.89 -1.84
C GLY A 338 -18.25 -12.78 -2.00
N SER A 339 -17.64 -13.42 -3.00
CA SER A 339 -16.20 -13.29 -3.24
C SER A 339 -15.86 -11.96 -3.92
N THR A 340 -14.65 -11.46 -3.66
CA THR A 340 -14.09 -10.33 -4.42
C THR A 340 -13.78 -10.77 -5.83
N SER A 341 -14.26 -10.00 -6.79
CA SER A 341 -14.01 -10.12 -8.22
C SER A 341 -13.55 -8.77 -8.76
N ALA A 342 -12.83 -8.78 -9.87
CA ALA A 342 -12.41 -7.58 -10.56
C ALA A 342 -12.56 -7.74 -12.09
N CYS A 343 -12.87 -6.65 -12.76
CA CYS A 343 -12.81 -6.58 -14.22
C CYS A 343 -11.99 -5.35 -14.62
N MET A 344 -11.23 -5.47 -15.68
CA MET A 344 -10.56 -4.32 -16.29
C MET A 344 -11.61 -3.46 -17.00
N LEU A 345 -11.53 -2.15 -16.81
CA LEU A 345 -12.42 -1.20 -17.49
C LEU A 345 -11.88 -0.84 -18.87
N ASP A 346 -12.77 -0.80 -19.86
CA ASP A 346 -12.53 -0.27 -21.20
C ASP A 346 -12.65 1.25 -21.19
N VAL A 347 -11.54 1.91 -20.87
CA VAL A 347 -11.48 3.38 -20.80
C VAL A 347 -11.75 4.02 -22.18
N ASP A 348 -11.32 3.37 -23.27
CA ASP A 348 -11.57 3.86 -24.62
C ASP A 348 -13.06 3.80 -24.99
N LYS A 349 -13.74 2.74 -24.55
CA LYS A 349 -15.20 2.64 -24.72
C LYS A 349 -15.93 3.65 -23.87
N MET A 350 -15.50 3.83 -22.61
CA MET A 350 -16.07 4.88 -21.75
C MET A 350 -15.96 6.27 -22.40
N ALA A 351 -14.81 6.60 -22.96
CA ALA A 351 -14.61 7.86 -23.67
C ALA A 351 -15.53 8.01 -24.89
N ARG A 352 -15.69 6.95 -25.69
CA ARG A 352 -16.64 6.95 -26.85
C ARG A 352 -18.10 7.13 -26.42
N ASP A 353 -18.47 6.55 -25.29
CA ASP A 353 -19.83 6.64 -24.74
C ASP A 353 -20.04 7.95 -23.92
N LEU A 354 -19.03 8.83 -23.85
CA LEU A 354 -19.00 10.01 -23.01
C LEU A 354 -19.25 9.71 -21.52
N ALA A 355 -18.93 8.49 -21.09
CA ALA A 355 -19.07 8.06 -19.71
C ALA A 355 -17.87 8.52 -18.88
N THR A 356 -18.14 9.00 -17.71
CA THR A 356 -17.14 9.44 -16.74
C THR A 356 -16.85 8.35 -15.70
N MET A 357 -15.79 8.53 -14.92
CA MET A 357 -15.54 7.66 -13.78
C MET A 357 -16.61 7.79 -12.69
N GLU A 358 -17.30 8.95 -12.63
CA GLU A 358 -18.46 9.15 -11.75
C GLU A 358 -19.61 8.22 -12.15
N ASP A 359 -19.91 8.10 -13.45
CA ASP A 359 -20.96 7.20 -13.95
C ASP A 359 -20.66 5.73 -13.57
N VAL A 360 -19.39 5.34 -13.62
CA VAL A 360 -18.94 4.01 -13.20
C VAL A 360 -19.11 3.79 -11.71
N LEU A 361 -18.77 4.76 -10.88
CA LEU A 361 -18.82 4.61 -9.41
C LEU A 361 -20.23 4.80 -8.84
N LEU A 362 -21.10 5.57 -9.50
CA LEU A 362 -22.49 5.77 -9.11
C LEU A 362 -23.42 4.71 -9.71
N GLY A 363 -23.00 4.05 -10.79
CA GLY A 363 -23.79 3.00 -11.45
C GLY A 363 -23.81 1.69 -10.66
N PRO A 364 -24.89 0.89 -10.80
CA PRO A 364 -24.93 -0.44 -10.22
C PRO A 364 -23.87 -1.35 -10.88
N PRO A 365 -23.19 -2.22 -10.11
CA PRO A 365 -22.13 -3.08 -10.63
C PRO A 365 -22.51 -3.88 -11.89
N SER A 366 -23.74 -4.37 -11.95
CA SER A 366 -24.23 -5.13 -13.09
C SER A 366 -24.25 -4.34 -14.43
N GLU A 367 -24.55 -3.04 -14.36
CA GLU A 367 -24.51 -2.18 -15.54
C GLU A 367 -23.08 -1.84 -15.94
N VAL A 368 -22.23 -1.52 -14.98
CA VAL A 368 -20.80 -1.25 -15.22
C VAL A 368 -20.13 -2.44 -15.88
N LEU A 369 -20.36 -3.65 -15.37
CA LEU A 369 -19.83 -4.88 -15.92
C LEU A 369 -20.33 -5.14 -17.34
N LYS A 370 -21.62 -4.95 -17.58
CA LYS A 370 -22.22 -5.15 -18.91
C LYS A 370 -21.69 -4.16 -19.95
N ARG A 371 -21.44 -2.91 -19.54
CA ARG A 371 -21.08 -1.84 -20.49
C ARG A 371 -19.58 -1.76 -20.70
N TYR A 372 -18.78 -1.83 -19.65
CA TYR A 372 -17.37 -1.40 -19.66
C TYR A 372 -16.35 -2.46 -19.24
N ALA A 373 -16.76 -3.69 -18.90
CA ALA A 373 -15.81 -4.74 -18.62
C ALA A 373 -15.16 -5.26 -19.90
N VAL A 374 -13.84 -5.17 -20.01
CA VAL A 374 -13.04 -5.76 -21.09
C VAL A 374 -12.74 -7.22 -20.80
N GLU A 375 -12.32 -7.49 -19.60
CA GLU A 375 -11.90 -8.81 -19.16
C GLU A 375 -12.50 -9.10 -17.77
N VAL A 376 -13.43 -10.05 -17.75
CA VAL A 376 -13.91 -10.61 -16.50
C VAL A 376 -12.95 -11.72 -16.14
N VAL A 377 -12.15 -11.54 -15.11
CA VAL A 377 -11.31 -12.60 -14.56
C VAL A 377 -12.26 -13.63 -13.93
N LYS A 378 -12.73 -14.57 -14.76
CA LYS A 378 -13.58 -15.68 -14.31
C LYS A 378 -12.74 -16.55 -13.38
N GLY A 379 -13.17 -16.66 -12.13
CA GLY A 379 -12.81 -17.83 -11.36
C GLY A 379 -13.24 -19.07 -12.18
N VAL A 380 -12.28 -19.93 -12.48
CA VAL A 380 -12.53 -21.16 -13.21
C VAL A 380 -13.59 -21.94 -12.47
N GLU A 381 -14.83 -21.92 -12.97
CA GLU A 381 -15.83 -22.92 -12.59
C GLU A 381 -15.26 -24.26 -13.03
N GLY A 382 -14.92 -25.09 -12.04
CA GLY A 382 -14.55 -26.47 -12.32
C GLY A 382 -15.66 -27.08 -13.14
N LYS A 383 -15.33 -27.53 -14.35
CA LYS A 383 -16.17 -28.45 -15.10
C LYS A 383 -16.38 -29.66 -14.18
N THR A 384 -17.49 -29.72 -13.49
CA THR A 384 -18.02 -30.97 -13.00
C THR A 384 -18.44 -31.71 -14.23
N GLY A 385 -17.58 -32.65 -14.67
CA GLY A 385 -17.91 -33.63 -15.68
C GLY A 385 -19.09 -34.41 -15.17
N ALA A 386 -20.24 -34.26 -15.85
CA ALA A 386 -21.26 -35.24 -15.83
C ALA A 386 -20.78 -36.38 -16.78
N GLY A 387 -20.68 -37.53 -16.21
CA GLY A 387 -20.42 -38.82 -16.82
C GLY A 387 -20.91 -39.90 -15.92
#